data_bf6e9e2822c8ae84d3de5e6eb76c1cea
#
_entry.id   bf6e9e2822c8ae84d3de5e6eb76c1cea
#
_cell.length_a   1.000
_cell.length_b   1.000
_cell.length_c   1.000
_cell.angle_alpha   90.00
_cell.angle_beta   90.00
_cell.angle_gamma   90.00
#
_symmetry.space_group_name_H-M   'P 1'
#
loop_
_entity.id
_entity.type
_entity.pdbx_description
1 polymer ?
#
loop_
_entity_poly.entity_id
_entity_poly.type
_entity_poly.pdbx_seq_one_letter_code
_entity_poly.pdbx_strand_id
1 'polypeptide(L)'
;MNTQASRIPPPVILTAYDCWGLLETEEVARVAWTAPEGVAIVPVNYAVAEGSLWFRTQPYSALGRQCGGGRVAVEVDQLDRTDRSAWSVVVVGTAESVAPEDVPDRATQMQVWASGPRSMFVRVEPIEVTGRRIWGREPADG
;
A
#
# COMPACT_ATOMS: atom_id res chain seq x y z
N MET A 1 -38.49 -11.99 7.29
CA MET A 1 -37.39 -11.35 6.57
C MET A 1 -36.78 -10.28 7.44
N ASN A 2 -35.48 -10.34 7.68
CA ASN A 2 -34.82 -9.41 8.62
C ASN A 2 -34.35 -8.17 7.87
N THR A 3 -35.08 -7.07 7.99
CA THR A 3 -34.73 -5.80 7.36
C THR A 3 -33.51 -5.12 7.99
N GLN A 4 -33.04 -5.61 9.15
CA GLN A 4 -31.87 -5.02 9.82
C GLN A 4 -30.57 -5.31 9.08
N ALA A 5 -30.52 -6.36 8.27
CA ALA A 5 -29.36 -6.67 7.45
C ALA A 5 -29.05 -5.56 6.42
N SER A 6 -30.05 -4.73 6.06
CA SER A 6 -29.88 -3.65 5.09
C SER A 6 -29.33 -2.35 5.68
N ARG A 7 -29.09 -2.28 7.01
CA ARG A 7 -28.54 -1.08 7.67
C ARG A 7 -27.06 -0.87 7.46
N ILE A 8 -26.34 -1.94 7.11
CA ILE A 8 -24.91 -1.84 6.78
C ILE A 8 -24.82 -1.60 5.29
N PRO A 9 -24.32 -0.43 4.87
CA PRO A 9 -24.14 -0.15 3.45
C PRO A 9 -23.22 -1.19 2.80
N PRO A 10 -23.44 -1.55 1.53
CA PRO A 10 -22.50 -2.41 0.82
C PRO A 10 -21.14 -1.70 0.66
N PRO A 11 -20.05 -2.46 0.46
CA PRO A 11 -18.75 -1.85 0.18
C PRO A 11 -18.81 -0.91 -1.02
N VAL A 12 -18.10 0.19 -0.92
CA VAL A 12 -18.01 1.20 -1.98
C VAL A 12 -16.69 0.99 -2.73
N ILE A 13 -16.77 0.92 -4.05
CA ILE A 13 -15.59 0.90 -4.90
C ILE A 13 -15.09 2.33 -5.04
N LEU A 14 -13.82 2.54 -4.70
CA LEU A 14 -13.19 3.86 -4.74
C LEU A 14 -12.69 4.19 -6.14
N THR A 15 -12.73 5.48 -6.50
CA THR A 15 -12.09 5.96 -7.72
C THR A 15 -10.56 5.94 -7.56
N ALA A 16 -9.84 5.96 -8.67
CA ALA A 16 -8.38 6.05 -8.61
C ALA A 16 -7.93 7.33 -7.88
N TYR A 17 -8.61 8.44 -8.10
CA TYR A 17 -8.31 9.71 -7.41
C TYR A 17 -8.42 9.54 -5.89
N ASP A 18 -9.50 8.95 -5.41
CA ASP A 18 -9.69 8.73 -3.98
C ASP A 18 -8.65 7.75 -3.42
N CYS A 19 -8.30 6.72 -4.16
CA CYS A 19 -7.25 5.77 -3.76
C CYS A 19 -5.92 6.48 -3.53
N TRP A 20 -5.49 7.34 -4.45
CA TRP A 20 -4.23 8.08 -4.31
C TRP A 20 -4.27 9.03 -3.13
N GLY A 21 -5.40 9.68 -2.87
CA GLY A 21 -5.57 10.53 -1.69
C GLY A 21 -5.41 9.75 -0.38
N LEU A 22 -5.98 8.55 -0.32
CA LEU A 22 -5.85 7.68 0.86
C LEU A 22 -4.43 7.16 1.04
N LEU A 23 -3.75 6.81 -0.04
CA LEU A 23 -2.36 6.37 0.02
C LEU A 23 -1.43 7.41 0.67
N GLU A 24 -1.73 8.68 0.52
CA GLU A 24 -0.94 9.77 1.12
C GLU A 24 -1.15 9.91 2.62
N THR A 25 -2.15 9.26 3.20
CA THR A 25 -2.48 9.40 4.63
C THR A 25 -1.74 8.40 5.53
N GLU A 26 -1.11 7.37 4.96
CA GLU A 26 -0.48 6.29 5.72
C GLU A 26 1.01 6.23 5.45
N GLU A 27 1.73 5.46 6.25
CA GLU A 27 3.19 5.33 6.16
C GLU A 27 3.66 3.88 6.00
N VAL A 28 2.76 2.92 6.21
CA VAL A 28 3.10 1.49 6.16
C VAL A 28 2.26 0.82 5.09
N ALA A 29 2.95 0.07 4.25
CA ALA A 29 2.34 -0.75 3.22
C ALA A 29 2.81 -2.19 3.35
N ARG A 30 2.10 -3.09 2.71
CA ARG A 30 2.51 -4.48 2.54
C ARG A 30 2.80 -4.72 1.09
N VAL A 31 4.01 -5.21 0.80
CA VAL A 31 4.43 -5.54 -0.57
C VAL A 31 4.39 -7.05 -0.73
N ALA A 32 3.66 -7.51 -1.73
CA ALA A 32 3.52 -8.92 -2.06
C ALA A 32 4.07 -9.19 -3.45
N TRP A 33 4.70 -10.35 -3.62
CA TRP A 33 5.23 -10.78 -4.91
C TRP A 33 5.27 -12.31 -4.99
N THR A 34 5.47 -12.82 -6.19
CA THR A 34 5.66 -14.25 -6.40
C THR A 34 7.14 -14.54 -6.50
N ALA A 35 7.65 -15.32 -5.56
CA ALA A 35 9.01 -15.83 -5.55
C ALA A 35 9.03 -17.29 -6.04
N PRO A 36 10.21 -17.84 -6.40
CA PRO A 36 10.30 -19.25 -6.81
C PRO A 36 9.73 -20.23 -5.80
N GLU A 37 9.86 -19.94 -4.51
CA GLU A 37 9.37 -20.79 -3.42
C GLU A 37 7.91 -20.49 -3.02
N GLY A 38 7.25 -19.54 -3.67
CA GLY A 38 5.86 -19.20 -3.42
C GLY A 38 5.62 -17.71 -3.26
N VAL A 39 4.41 -17.37 -2.86
CA VAL A 39 4.01 -15.97 -2.63
C VAL A 39 4.66 -15.46 -1.34
N ALA A 40 5.23 -14.28 -1.40
CA ALA A 40 5.85 -13.61 -0.25
C ALA A 40 5.17 -12.27 0.00
N ILE A 41 5.21 -11.81 1.25
CA ILE A 41 4.66 -10.51 1.65
C ILE A 41 5.49 -9.95 2.81
N VAL A 42 5.81 -8.65 2.76
CA VAL A 42 6.52 -7.96 3.83
C VAL A 42 5.97 -6.55 4.03
N PRO A 43 5.99 -6.02 5.28
CA PRO A 43 5.67 -4.62 5.52
C PRO A 43 6.86 -3.73 5.15
N VAL A 44 6.56 -2.55 4.62
CA VAL A 44 7.55 -1.52 4.32
C VAL A 44 6.99 -0.15 4.68
N ASN A 45 7.87 0.80 4.98
CA ASN A 45 7.46 2.21 4.96
C ASN A 45 7.51 2.70 3.51
N TYR A 46 6.61 3.61 3.17
CA TYR A 46 6.50 4.09 1.81
C TYR A 46 6.19 5.58 1.76
N ALA A 47 6.38 6.15 0.59
CA ALA A 47 5.97 7.50 0.28
C ALA A 47 5.32 7.53 -1.10
N VAL A 48 4.45 8.51 -1.32
CA VAL A 48 3.85 8.78 -2.63
C VAL A 48 4.56 10.01 -3.21
N ALA A 49 5.08 9.87 -4.41
CA ALA A 49 5.71 10.98 -5.12
C ALA A 49 5.65 10.74 -6.62
N GLU A 50 5.36 11.78 -7.38
CA GLU A 50 5.38 11.75 -8.85
C GLU A 50 4.53 10.62 -9.45
N GLY A 51 3.38 10.36 -8.85
CA GLY A 51 2.45 9.33 -9.34
C GLY A 51 2.90 7.90 -9.13
N SER A 52 3.88 7.68 -8.27
CA SER A 52 4.42 6.37 -7.95
C SER A 52 4.50 6.16 -6.44
N LEU A 53 4.65 4.90 -6.05
CA LEU A 53 4.98 4.54 -4.67
C LEU A 53 6.48 4.30 -4.58
N TRP A 54 7.05 4.72 -3.45
CA TRP A 54 8.48 4.60 -3.19
C TRP A 54 8.69 3.92 -1.85
N PHE A 55 9.63 2.97 -1.80
CA PHE A 55 10.09 2.38 -0.55
C PHE A 55 11.60 2.14 -0.61
N ARG A 56 12.17 1.75 0.52
CA ARG A 56 13.60 1.44 0.63
C ARG A 56 13.75 0.02 1.12
N THR A 57 14.75 -0.68 0.58
CA THR A 57 15.05 -2.03 0.99
C THR A 57 16.56 -2.31 0.88
N GLN A 58 16.95 -3.51 1.30
CA GLN A 58 18.31 -3.99 1.14
C GLN A 58 18.44 -4.73 -0.19
N PRO A 59 19.49 -4.48 -0.98
CA PRO A 59 19.65 -5.11 -2.29
C PRO A 59 19.63 -6.63 -2.26
N TYR A 60 20.13 -7.22 -1.17
CA TYR A 60 20.26 -8.68 -1.04
C TYR A 60 19.07 -9.34 -0.34
N SER A 61 18.07 -8.58 0.05
CA SER A 61 16.84 -9.13 0.59
C SER A 61 16.02 -9.81 -0.52
N ALA A 62 15.09 -10.69 -0.13
CA ALA A 62 14.20 -11.32 -1.09
C ALA A 62 13.42 -10.28 -1.90
N LEU A 63 12.93 -9.23 -1.23
CA LEU A 63 12.25 -8.12 -1.90
C LEU A 63 13.19 -7.35 -2.82
N GLY A 64 14.42 -7.07 -2.38
CA GLY A 64 15.41 -6.36 -3.20
C GLY A 64 15.71 -7.07 -4.53
N ARG A 65 15.74 -8.40 -4.51
CA ARG A 65 15.93 -9.19 -5.73
C ARG A 65 14.75 -9.10 -6.70
N GLN A 66 13.54 -8.86 -6.18
CA GLN A 66 12.34 -8.68 -7.01
C GLN A 66 12.32 -7.34 -7.72
N CYS A 67 13.09 -6.37 -7.25
CA CYS A 67 13.03 -4.98 -7.69
C CYS A 67 13.91 -4.68 -8.92
N GLY A 68 14.06 -5.65 -9.81
CA GLY A 68 14.69 -5.49 -11.13
C GLY A 68 13.66 -5.48 -12.25
N GLY A 69 12.51 -4.84 -12.05
CA GLY A 69 11.40 -4.82 -13.00
C GLY A 69 10.33 -5.85 -12.72
N GLY A 70 10.41 -6.56 -11.59
CA GLY A 70 9.42 -7.56 -11.22
C GLY A 70 8.07 -6.97 -10.83
N ARG A 71 7.01 -7.75 -11.02
CA ARG A 71 5.66 -7.36 -10.65
C ARG A 71 5.45 -7.50 -9.16
N VAL A 72 4.83 -6.50 -8.55
CA VAL A 72 4.47 -6.49 -7.12
C VAL A 72 3.05 -6.00 -6.95
N ALA A 73 2.45 -6.35 -5.81
CA ALA A 73 1.23 -5.74 -5.33
C ALA A 73 1.54 -5.03 -4.01
N VAL A 74 1.10 -3.79 -3.88
CA VAL A 74 1.29 -2.98 -2.67
C VAL A 74 -0.08 -2.69 -2.09
N GLU A 75 -0.30 -3.12 -0.85
CA GLU A 75 -1.57 -2.91 -0.17
C GLU A 75 -1.38 -1.95 0.98
N VAL A 76 -2.31 -1.01 1.11
CA VAL A 76 -2.39 -0.07 2.24
C VAL A 76 -3.82 -0.09 2.74
N ASP A 77 -3.98 -0.11 4.06
CA ASP A 77 -5.31 -0.09 4.64
C ASP A 77 -5.33 0.70 5.95
N GLN A 78 -6.54 0.99 6.39
CA GLN A 78 -6.81 1.48 7.72
C GLN A 78 -8.09 0.85 8.23
N LEU A 79 -8.03 0.36 9.46
CA LEU A 79 -9.14 -0.32 10.11
C LEU A 79 -9.55 0.43 11.37
N ASP A 80 -10.85 0.64 11.55
CA ASP A 80 -11.40 1.10 12.81
C ASP A 80 -12.23 -0.02 13.41
N ARG A 81 -11.74 -0.59 14.51
CA ARG A 81 -12.39 -1.73 15.16
C ARG A 81 -13.62 -1.33 15.95
N THR A 82 -13.70 -0.08 16.36
CA THR A 82 -14.81 0.41 17.18
C THR A 82 -16.09 0.50 16.36
N ASP A 83 -16.03 1.13 15.20
CA ASP A 83 -17.18 1.26 14.32
C ASP A 83 -17.19 0.22 13.19
N ARG A 84 -16.14 -0.60 13.08
CA ARG A 84 -15.97 -1.62 12.04
C ARG A 84 -15.98 -1.06 10.64
N SER A 85 -15.41 0.13 10.49
CA SER A 85 -15.15 0.72 9.18
C SER A 85 -13.73 0.38 8.74
N ALA A 86 -13.51 0.42 7.44
CA ALA A 86 -12.19 0.15 6.87
C ALA A 86 -12.12 0.69 5.45
N TRP A 87 -10.92 0.98 5.01
CA TRP A 87 -10.62 1.11 3.60
C TRP A 87 -9.35 0.35 3.28
N SER A 88 -9.24 -0.08 2.05
CA SER A 88 -8.01 -0.70 1.53
C SER A 88 -7.79 -0.26 0.09
N VAL A 89 -6.52 -0.12 -0.26
CA VAL A 89 -6.08 0.24 -1.61
C VAL A 89 -4.98 -0.74 -2.01
N VAL A 90 -5.08 -1.27 -3.22
CA VAL A 90 -4.05 -2.13 -3.80
C VAL A 90 -3.53 -1.48 -5.06
N VAL A 91 -2.21 -1.34 -5.12
CA VAL A 91 -1.50 -0.89 -6.32
C VAL A 91 -0.73 -2.08 -6.88
N VAL A 92 -1.09 -2.50 -8.08
CA VAL A 92 -0.31 -3.48 -8.83
C VAL A 92 0.62 -2.72 -9.77
N GLY A 93 1.91 -3.04 -9.74
CA GLY A 93 2.86 -2.33 -10.55
C GLY A 93 4.18 -3.09 -10.71
N THR A 94 5.12 -2.43 -11.35
CA THR A 94 6.49 -2.95 -11.50
C THR A 94 7.43 -2.23 -10.55
N ALA A 95 8.27 -2.99 -9.86
CA ALA A 95 9.22 -2.46 -8.89
C ALA A 95 10.61 -2.37 -9.51
N GLU A 96 11.18 -1.18 -9.54
CA GLU A 96 12.52 -0.93 -10.09
C GLU A 96 13.37 -0.15 -9.09
N SER A 97 14.64 -0.51 -9.01
CA SER A 97 15.59 0.30 -8.24
C SER A 97 15.93 1.58 -9.00
N VAL A 98 16.06 2.66 -8.26
CA VAL A 98 16.34 4.00 -8.80
C VAL A 98 17.60 4.54 -8.15
N ALA A 99 18.47 5.12 -8.96
CA ALA A 99 19.70 5.74 -8.45
C ALA A 99 19.36 6.88 -7.48
N PRO A 100 20.11 7.05 -6.38
CA PRO A 100 19.78 8.04 -5.36
C PRO A 100 19.58 9.46 -5.90
N GLU A 101 20.34 9.85 -6.91
CA GLU A 101 20.24 11.17 -7.53
C GLU A 101 18.94 11.39 -8.30
N ASP A 102 18.24 10.32 -8.66
CA ASP A 102 16.97 10.37 -9.41
C ASP A 102 15.74 10.18 -8.51
N VAL A 103 15.95 10.04 -7.21
CA VAL A 103 14.87 9.84 -6.24
C VAL A 103 14.26 11.17 -5.84
N PRO A 104 12.92 11.34 -5.90
CA PRO A 104 12.28 12.58 -5.45
C PRO A 104 12.53 12.85 -3.96
N ASP A 105 12.57 14.13 -3.58
CA ASP A 105 12.82 14.53 -2.20
C ASP A 105 11.85 13.92 -1.21
N ARG A 106 10.58 13.83 -1.57
CA ARG A 106 9.58 13.19 -0.70
C ARG A 106 9.93 11.74 -0.38
N ALA A 107 10.51 11.03 -1.33
CA ALA A 107 10.92 9.65 -1.12
C ALA A 107 12.22 9.56 -0.32
N THR A 108 13.18 10.45 -0.54
CA THR A 108 14.41 10.46 0.26
C THR A 108 14.17 10.83 1.71
N GLN A 109 13.15 11.63 1.97
CA GLN A 109 12.79 12.11 3.32
C GLN A 109 11.88 11.17 4.10
N MET A 110 11.41 10.08 3.49
CA MET A 110 10.55 9.14 4.19
C MET A 110 11.28 8.53 5.40
N GLN A 111 10.54 8.36 6.50
CA GLN A 111 11.07 7.72 7.68
C GLN A 111 10.93 6.21 7.57
N VAL A 112 12.03 5.50 7.82
CA VAL A 112 12.04 4.04 7.89
C VAL A 112 12.06 3.66 9.37
N TRP A 113 11.08 2.88 9.80
CA TRP A 113 10.92 2.52 11.21
C TRP A 113 11.89 1.42 11.65
N ALA A 114 12.21 0.49 10.75
CA ALA A 114 13.12 -0.59 11.08
C ALA A 114 14.58 -0.09 11.06
N SER A 115 15.38 -0.59 11.99
CA SER A 115 16.81 -0.29 12.04
C SER A 115 17.57 -1.03 10.94
N GLY A 116 18.76 -0.52 10.62
CA GLY A 116 19.66 -1.11 9.65
C GLY A 116 19.65 -0.38 8.31
N PRO A 117 20.71 -0.59 7.51
CA PRO A 117 20.87 0.10 6.24
C PRO A 117 19.86 -0.40 5.20
N ARG A 118 19.22 0.53 4.50
CA ARG A 118 18.36 0.26 3.36
C ARG A 118 18.74 1.19 2.24
N SER A 119 19.79 0.81 1.53
CA SER A 119 20.44 1.66 0.53
C SER A 119 19.73 1.68 -0.82
N MET A 120 18.84 0.73 -1.07
CA MET A 120 18.15 0.60 -2.35
C MET A 120 16.83 1.36 -2.31
N PHE A 121 16.71 2.39 -3.15
CA PHE A 121 15.44 3.06 -3.39
C PHE A 121 14.70 2.36 -4.51
N VAL A 122 13.43 2.09 -4.28
CA VAL A 122 12.58 1.36 -5.20
C VAL A 122 11.37 2.20 -5.56
N ARG A 123 11.11 2.33 -6.86
CA ARG A 123 9.88 2.92 -7.38
C ARG A 123 8.95 1.80 -7.82
N VAL A 124 7.71 1.86 -7.39
CA VAL A 124 6.64 1.05 -7.92
C VAL A 124 5.85 1.89 -8.90
N GLU A 125 6.01 1.60 -10.18
CA GLU A 125 5.24 2.25 -11.24
C GLU A 125 3.89 1.56 -11.35
N PRO A 126 2.78 2.30 -11.13
CA PRO A 126 1.47 1.67 -11.06
C PRO A 126 0.99 1.23 -12.45
N ILE A 127 0.43 0.02 -12.50
CA ILE A 127 -0.29 -0.52 -13.65
C ILE A 127 -1.78 -0.41 -13.37
N GLU A 128 -2.20 -0.72 -12.14
CA GLU A 128 -3.60 -0.71 -11.74
C GLU A 128 -3.69 -0.27 -10.27
N VAL A 129 -4.65 0.57 -9.98
CA VAL A 129 -4.96 1.01 -8.62
C VAL A 129 -6.43 0.70 -8.36
N THR A 130 -6.70 -0.05 -7.31
CA THR A 130 -8.06 -0.39 -6.88
C THR A 130 -8.21 -0.12 -5.39
N GLY A 131 -9.42 0.20 -4.98
CA GLY A 131 -9.69 0.41 -3.57
C GLY A 131 -11.16 0.24 -3.25
N ARG A 132 -11.42 0.00 -1.98
CA ARG A 132 -12.78 -0.11 -1.46
C ARG A 132 -12.86 0.43 -0.04
N ARG A 133 -14.05 0.87 0.32
CA ARG A 133 -14.40 1.33 1.65
C ARG A 133 -15.56 0.50 2.19
N ILE A 134 -15.39 0.05 3.41
CA ILE A 134 -16.45 -0.60 4.18
C ILE A 134 -16.91 0.39 5.23
N TRP A 135 -18.19 0.72 5.19
CA TRP A 135 -18.79 1.60 6.20
C TRP A 135 -19.02 0.81 7.49
N GLY A 136 -18.81 1.49 8.59
CA GLY A 136 -19.02 0.90 9.90
C GLY A 136 -20.49 0.62 10.21
N ARG A 137 -20.70 0.00 11.35
CA ARG A 137 -22.05 -0.18 11.90
C ARG A 137 -22.65 1.18 12.24
N GLU A 138 -23.93 1.33 11.99
CA GLU A 138 -24.64 2.43 12.62
C GLU A 138 -24.48 2.30 14.15
N PRO A 139 -24.23 3.44 14.82
CA PRO A 139 -24.17 3.41 16.28
C PRO A 139 -25.48 2.82 16.80
N ALA A 140 -25.37 1.95 17.78
CA ALA A 140 -26.56 1.45 18.46
C ALA A 140 -27.32 2.64 19.02
N ASP A 141 -28.60 2.76 18.68
CA ASP A 141 -29.47 3.74 19.31
C ASP A 141 -29.47 3.46 20.81
N GLY A 142 -28.75 4.31 21.50
CA GLY A 142 -28.57 4.19 22.94
C GLY A 142 -29.85 4.41 23.69
#